data_8eee6cf6d5b8548bc27ca55a74bcb271
#
_entry.id   8eee6cf6d5b8548bc27ca55a74bcb271
#
_cell.length_a   1.000
_cell.length_b   1.000
_cell.length_c   1.000
_cell.angle_alpha   90.00
_cell.angle_beta   90.00
_cell.angle_gamma   90.00
#
_symmetry.space_group_name_H-M   'P 1'
#
loop_
_entity.id
_entity.type
_entity.pdbx_description
1 polymer ?
#
loop_
_entity_poly.entity_id
_entity_poly.type
_entity_poly.pdbx_seq_one_letter_code
_entity_poly.pdbx_strand_id
1 'polypeptide(L)'
;MNRELLIVDDNVPFRIRLSKSMEKKGFVVESFSNLEQTKRRIAEKKFDFAIVDMRLEDGSGLELIKLINSKHSNTKCLLLTGYGNIATAVAAIKSGAIDYLPKPAEIDQIFEALTTSKDSLPLPPDNPMTADRVRWEHIQRVFTQCNRNVSETGRRIRMHRRTLQRILNKHAPKE
;
A
#
# COMPACT_ATOMS: atom_id res chain seq x y z
N MET A 1 -13.77 -18.98 14.85
CA MET A 1 -13.76 -17.51 15.07
C MET A 1 -13.87 -16.86 13.70
N ASN A 2 -14.89 -16.05 13.48
CA ASN A 2 -15.01 -15.28 12.25
C ASN A 2 -13.87 -14.24 12.23
N ARG A 3 -13.08 -14.22 11.18
CA ARG A 3 -12.00 -13.24 10.99
C ARG A 3 -12.60 -11.99 10.33
N GLU A 4 -13.00 -11.02 11.15
CA GLU A 4 -13.60 -9.77 10.66
C GLU A 4 -12.54 -8.87 10.05
N LEU A 5 -12.67 -8.55 8.75
CA LEU A 5 -11.71 -7.76 7.99
C LEU A 5 -12.37 -6.49 7.43
N LEU A 6 -11.76 -5.36 7.73
CA LEU A 6 -12.07 -4.06 7.14
C LEU A 6 -11.13 -3.78 5.96
N ILE A 7 -11.67 -3.40 4.80
CA ILE A 7 -10.90 -2.95 3.64
C ILE A 7 -11.29 -1.52 3.29
N VAL A 8 -10.33 -0.62 3.22
CA VAL A 8 -10.56 0.79 2.86
C VAL A 8 -9.64 1.20 1.71
N ASP A 9 -10.24 1.46 0.56
CA ASP A 9 -9.52 1.81 -0.68
C ASP A 9 -10.49 2.52 -1.64
N ASP A 10 -10.12 3.65 -2.20
CA ASP A 10 -10.95 4.41 -3.14
C ASP A 10 -11.00 3.77 -4.55
N ASN A 11 -10.01 2.94 -4.89
CA ASN A 11 -9.99 2.21 -6.15
C ASN A 11 -10.99 1.05 -6.13
N VAL A 12 -12.17 1.26 -6.72
CA VAL A 12 -13.28 0.31 -6.75
C VAL A 12 -12.90 -1.07 -7.32
N PRO A 13 -12.25 -1.18 -8.50
CA PRO A 13 -11.85 -2.48 -9.05
C PRO A 13 -10.90 -3.26 -8.14
N PHE A 14 -9.92 -2.57 -7.56
CA PHE A 14 -8.96 -3.18 -6.64
C PHE A 14 -9.67 -3.65 -5.36
N ARG A 15 -10.50 -2.79 -4.74
CA ARG A 15 -11.26 -3.11 -3.53
C ARG A 15 -12.15 -4.34 -3.70
N ILE A 16 -12.91 -4.43 -4.82
CA ILE A 16 -13.78 -5.58 -5.10
C ILE A 16 -12.96 -6.85 -5.26
N ARG A 17 -11.86 -6.81 -6.02
CA ARG A 17 -10.98 -7.97 -6.23
C ARG A 17 -10.38 -8.46 -4.92
N LEU A 18 -9.86 -7.52 -4.10
CA LEU A 18 -9.27 -7.82 -2.82
C LEU A 18 -10.30 -8.42 -1.86
N SER A 19 -11.50 -7.84 -1.75
CA SER A 19 -12.58 -8.35 -0.90
C SER A 19 -12.93 -9.79 -1.26
N LYS A 20 -13.22 -10.08 -2.52
CA LYS A 20 -13.53 -11.45 -2.99
C LYS A 20 -12.41 -12.46 -2.70
N SER A 21 -11.17 -12.03 -2.81
CA SER A 21 -10.02 -12.90 -2.56
C SER A 21 -9.84 -13.18 -1.07
N MET A 22 -10.07 -12.20 -0.21
CA MET A 22 -10.00 -12.37 1.24
C MET A 22 -11.18 -13.20 1.78
N GLU A 23 -12.38 -13.05 1.22
CA GLU A 23 -13.52 -13.91 1.52
C GLU A 23 -13.23 -15.40 1.22
N LYS A 24 -12.59 -15.69 0.07
CA LYS A 24 -12.14 -17.05 -0.27
C LYS A 24 -11.09 -17.60 0.72
N LYS A 25 -10.34 -16.73 1.39
CA LYS A 25 -9.37 -17.08 2.42
C LYS A 25 -9.99 -17.17 3.84
N GLY A 26 -11.33 -17.06 3.95
CA GLY A 26 -12.08 -17.26 5.18
C GLY A 26 -12.26 -16.02 6.05
N PHE A 27 -12.11 -14.83 5.49
CA PHE A 27 -12.47 -13.58 6.17
C PHE A 27 -13.93 -13.20 5.94
N VAL A 28 -14.52 -12.55 6.93
CA VAL A 28 -15.78 -11.81 6.78
C VAL A 28 -15.40 -10.37 6.46
N VAL A 29 -15.65 -9.93 5.22
CA VAL A 29 -15.13 -8.66 4.71
C VAL A 29 -16.19 -7.58 4.68
N GLU A 30 -15.87 -6.41 5.25
CA GLU A 30 -16.57 -5.16 4.98
C GLU A 30 -15.61 -4.18 4.29
N SER A 31 -16.09 -3.48 3.25
CA SER A 31 -15.23 -2.58 2.49
C SER A 31 -15.87 -1.21 2.25
N PHE A 32 -15.05 -0.17 2.34
CA PHE A 32 -15.43 1.23 2.19
C PHE A 32 -14.49 1.96 1.26
N SER A 33 -14.98 3.05 0.64
CA SER A 33 -14.19 3.87 -0.29
C SER A 33 -13.64 5.16 0.32
N ASN A 34 -14.10 5.55 1.51
CA ASN A 34 -13.79 6.84 2.10
C ASN A 34 -13.67 6.78 3.64
N LEU A 35 -13.06 7.84 4.20
CA LEU A 35 -12.81 7.97 5.63
C LEU A 35 -14.09 8.08 6.45
N GLU A 36 -15.05 8.87 5.98
CA GLU A 36 -16.22 9.23 6.79
C GLU A 36 -17.08 8.01 7.10
N GLN A 37 -17.43 7.22 6.09
CA GLN A 37 -18.19 5.98 6.27
C GLN A 37 -17.43 4.98 7.14
N THR A 38 -16.13 4.88 6.94
CA THR A 38 -15.27 3.99 7.70
C THR A 38 -15.21 4.39 9.18
N LYS A 39 -15.05 5.68 9.48
CA LYS A 39 -15.02 6.20 10.86
C LYS A 39 -16.32 5.88 11.61
N ARG A 40 -17.46 6.03 10.95
CA ARG A 40 -18.77 5.65 11.52
C ARG A 40 -18.82 4.16 11.83
N ARG A 41 -18.39 3.34 10.88
CA ARG A 41 -18.43 1.89 11.04
C ARG A 41 -17.50 1.36 12.14
N ILE A 42 -16.29 1.92 12.28
CA ILE A 42 -15.35 1.60 13.36
C ILE A 42 -15.93 1.95 14.75
N ALA A 43 -16.80 2.97 14.83
CA ALA A 43 -17.47 3.31 16.09
C ALA A 43 -18.51 2.28 16.52
N GLU A 44 -19.12 1.57 15.57
CA GLU A 44 -20.20 0.60 15.78
C GLU A 44 -19.70 -0.85 15.88
N LYS A 45 -18.62 -1.17 15.15
CA LYS A 45 -18.13 -2.55 15.02
C LYS A 45 -16.62 -2.62 15.18
N LYS A 46 -16.17 -3.66 15.90
CA LYS A 46 -14.76 -4.05 16.00
C LYS A 46 -14.39 -4.98 14.85
N PHE A 47 -13.19 -4.79 14.31
CA PHE A 47 -12.57 -5.67 13.32
C PHE A 47 -11.31 -6.31 13.89
N ASP A 48 -11.00 -7.54 13.47
CA ASP A 48 -9.77 -8.23 13.86
C ASP A 48 -8.60 -7.77 13.00
N PHE A 49 -8.90 -7.43 11.73
CA PHE A 49 -7.94 -7.02 10.71
C PHE A 49 -8.44 -5.80 9.95
N ALA A 50 -7.50 -4.97 9.50
CA ALA A 50 -7.81 -3.84 8.62
C ALA A 50 -6.74 -3.70 7.54
N ILE A 51 -7.18 -3.53 6.29
CA ILE A 51 -6.33 -3.15 5.15
C ILE A 51 -6.75 -1.75 4.74
N VAL A 52 -5.82 -0.80 4.77
CA VAL A 52 -6.12 0.61 4.54
C VAL A 52 -5.20 1.17 3.47
N ASP A 53 -5.76 1.79 2.43
CA ASP A 53 -4.96 2.58 1.51
C ASP A 53 -4.45 3.85 2.22
N MET A 54 -3.19 4.18 1.96
CA MET A 54 -2.59 5.40 2.50
C MET A 54 -3.30 6.66 2.03
N ARG A 55 -3.72 6.70 0.77
CA ARG A 55 -4.40 7.83 0.16
C ARG A 55 -5.82 7.47 -0.19
N LEU A 56 -6.73 8.21 0.40
CA LEU A 56 -8.15 8.19 0.08
C LEU A 56 -8.55 9.55 -0.48
N GLU A 57 -9.62 9.62 -1.27
CA GLU A 57 -10.09 10.88 -1.86
C GLU A 57 -10.38 11.95 -0.80
N ASP A 58 -10.87 11.54 0.38
CA ASP A 58 -11.25 12.41 1.49
C ASP A 58 -10.22 12.48 2.63
N GLY A 59 -8.98 11.95 2.43
CA GLY A 59 -7.90 12.13 3.40
C GLY A 59 -6.86 11.01 3.47
N SER A 60 -6.27 10.83 4.65
CA SER A 60 -5.15 9.90 4.86
C SER A 60 -5.56 8.64 5.62
N GLY A 61 -5.22 7.47 5.07
CA GLY A 61 -5.40 6.20 5.76
C GLY A 61 -4.64 6.08 7.08
N LEU A 62 -3.58 6.88 7.28
CA LEU A 62 -2.88 6.93 8.57
C LEU A 62 -3.77 7.43 9.70
N GLU A 63 -4.73 8.32 9.40
CA GLU A 63 -5.71 8.79 10.39
C GLU A 63 -6.63 7.65 10.83
N LEU A 64 -7.06 6.80 9.88
CA LEU A 64 -7.88 5.63 10.20
C LEU A 64 -7.12 4.63 11.07
N ILE A 65 -5.85 4.35 10.75
CA ILE A 65 -5.03 3.44 11.54
C ILE A 65 -4.87 3.95 12.97
N LYS A 66 -4.60 5.24 13.15
CA LYS A 66 -4.54 5.85 14.49
C LYS A 66 -5.88 5.72 15.24
N LEU A 67 -7.00 5.96 14.55
CA LEU A 67 -8.32 5.84 15.13
C LEU A 67 -8.64 4.40 15.53
N ILE A 68 -8.36 3.43 14.65
CA ILE A 68 -8.55 2.00 14.92
C ILE A 68 -7.70 1.60 16.12
N ASN A 69 -6.43 1.96 16.14
CA ASN A 69 -5.53 1.61 17.24
C ASN A 69 -5.95 2.22 18.58
N SER A 70 -6.46 3.46 18.57
CA SER A 70 -6.95 4.12 19.78
C SER A 70 -8.21 3.49 20.35
N LYS A 71 -9.11 2.98 19.49
CA LYS A 71 -10.39 2.37 19.91
C LYS A 71 -10.30 0.85 20.08
N HIS A 72 -9.50 0.21 19.26
CA HIS A 72 -9.41 -1.25 19.12
C HIS A 72 -7.95 -1.69 18.97
N SER A 73 -7.16 -1.57 20.02
CA SER A 73 -5.70 -1.83 20.03
C SER A 73 -5.26 -3.21 19.53
N ASN A 74 -6.17 -4.19 19.53
CA ASN A 74 -5.89 -5.55 19.05
C ASN A 74 -6.15 -5.75 17.55
N THR A 75 -6.65 -4.74 16.83
CA THR A 75 -6.87 -4.83 15.39
C THR A 75 -5.54 -4.78 14.65
N LYS A 76 -5.26 -5.79 13.84
CA LYS A 76 -4.04 -5.83 13.02
C LYS A 76 -4.25 -4.99 11.76
N CYS A 77 -3.61 -3.83 11.69
CA CYS A 77 -3.73 -2.88 10.58
C CYS A 77 -2.57 -3.01 9.60
N LEU A 78 -2.87 -3.25 8.32
CA LEU A 78 -1.91 -3.24 7.21
C LEU A 78 -2.14 -1.99 6.35
N LEU A 79 -1.08 -1.21 6.09
CA LEU A 79 -1.15 -0.07 5.18
C LEU A 79 -0.75 -0.48 3.77
N LEU A 80 -1.58 -0.18 2.78
CA LEU A 80 -1.20 -0.24 1.37
C LEU A 80 -0.81 1.16 0.87
N THR A 81 0.20 1.27 0.04
CA THR A 81 0.66 2.58 -0.45
C THR A 81 1.18 2.52 -1.87
N GLY A 82 0.75 3.45 -2.72
CA GLY A 82 1.34 3.68 -4.05
C GLY A 82 2.71 4.39 -3.99
N TYR A 83 3.14 4.84 -2.80
CA TYR A 83 4.38 5.58 -2.59
C TYR A 83 5.19 4.93 -1.46
N GLY A 84 5.92 3.87 -1.82
CA GLY A 84 6.81 3.20 -0.87
C GLY A 84 8.10 4.00 -0.67
N ASN A 85 8.14 4.88 0.33
CA ASN A 85 9.38 5.46 0.83
C ASN A 85 9.54 5.16 2.33
N ILE A 86 10.76 5.27 2.82
CA ILE A 86 11.10 4.97 4.22
C ILE A 86 10.28 5.83 5.19
N ALA A 87 10.06 7.10 4.88
CA ALA A 87 9.29 8.00 5.75
C ALA A 87 7.84 7.54 5.90
N THR A 88 7.21 7.05 4.82
CA THR A 88 5.86 6.49 4.84
C THR A 88 5.80 5.22 5.69
N ALA A 89 6.78 4.33 5.54
CA ALA A 89 6.87 3.11 6.33
C ALA A 89 6.96 3.40 7.83
N VAL A 90 7.86 4.32 8.19
CA VAL A 90 8.03 4.76 9.60
C VAL A 90 6.75 5.40 10.14
N ALA A 91 6.07 6.23 9.34
CA ALA A 91 4.81 6.86 9.74
C ALA A 91 3.69 5.82 9.95
N ALA A 92 3.60 4.78 9.11
CA ALA A 92 2.65 3.69 9.25
C ALA A 92 2.84 2.93 10.57
N ILE A 93 4.06 2.49 10.84
CA ILE A 93 4.38 1.75 12.08
C ILE A 93 4.13 2.62 13.32
N LYS A 94 4.55 3.89 13.31
CA LYS A 94 4.27 4.83 14.42
C LYS A 94 2.77 5.09 14.62
N SER A 95 1.96 4.89 13.60
CA SER A 95 0.49 5.03 13.68
C SER A 95 -0.19 3.76 14.20
N GLY A 96 0.55 2.67 14.40
CA GLY A 96 0.05 1.39 14.90
C GLY A 96 -0.25 0.35 13.82
N ALA A 97 0.23 0.55 12.58
CA ALA A 97 0.18 -0.50 11.58
C ALA A 97 1.18 -1.62 11.93
N ILE A 98 0.77 -2.88 11.72
CA ILE A 98 1.67 -4.03 11.89
C ILE A 98 2.70 -4.12 10.77
N ASP A 99 2.32 -3.64 9.58
CA ASP A 99 3.18 -3.61 8.40
C ASP A 99 2.67 -2.64 7.34
N TYR A 100 3.46 -2.42 6.29
CA TYR A 100 3.04 -1.70 5.11
C TYR A 100 3.48 -2.46 3.84
N LEU A 101 2.70 -2.37 2.75
CA LEU A 101 3.06 -2.94 1.46
C LEU A 101 2.93 -1.90 0.35
N PRO A 102 3.92 -1.81 -0.56
CA PRO A 102 3.81 -0.97 -1.73
C PRO A 102 2.84 -1.57 -2.75
N LYS A 103 1.99 -0.75 -3.35
CA LYS A 103 1.19 -1.14 -4.53
C LYS A 103 2.07 -1.09 -5.80
N PRO A 104 1.96 -2.05 -6.73
CA PRO A 104 1.04 -3.18 -6.73
C PRO A 104 1.47 -4.28 -5.74
N ALA A 105 0.54 -4.79 -4.92
CA ALA A 105 0.75 -5.87 -3.99
C ALA A 105 -0.07 -7.09 -4.41
N GLU A 106 0.55 -8.26 -4.35
CA GLU A 106 -0.13 -9.52 -4.63
C GLU A 106 -1.02 -9.92 -3.44
N ILE A 107 -2.14 -10.59 -3.74
CA ILE A 107 -3.12 -10.99 -2.72
C ILE A 107 -2.48 -11.89 -1.64
N ASP A 108 -1.57 -12.78 -2.05
CA ASP A 108 -0.91 -13.69 -1.12
C ASP A 108 0.06 -12.95 -0.20
N GLN A 109 0.78 -11.94 -0.70
CA GLN A 109 1.62 -11.06 0.12
C GLN A 109 0.80 -10.29 1.16
N ILE A 110 -0.38 -9.78 0.76
CA ILE A 110 -1.29 -9.07 1.68
C ILE A 110 -1.78 -10.02 2.76
N PHE A 111 -2.19 -11.23 2.38
CA PHE A 111 -2.66 -12.24 3.33
C PHE A 111 -1.56 -12.65 4.33
N GLU A 112 -0.35 -12.90 3.85
CA GLU A 112 0.80 -13.25 4.67
C GLU A 112 1.15 -12.12 5.66
N ALA A 113 1.22 -10.88 5.18
CA ALA A 113 1.50 -9.71 6.02
C ALA A 113 0.47 -9.51 7.13
N LEU A 114 -0.82 -9.85 6.88
CA LEU A 114 -1.89 -9.76 7.89
C LEU A 114 -1.85 -10.88 8.92
N THR A 115 -1.49 -12.10 8.50
CA THR A 115 -1.68 -13.31 9.31
C THR A 115 -0.42 -13.79 10.01
N THR A 116 0.75 -13.45 9.46
CA THR A 116 2.04 -13.85 10.06
C THR A 116 2.39 -12.93 11.22
N SER A 117 2.61 -13.49 12.39
CA SER A 117 3.19 -12.75 13.53
C SER A 117 4.67 -12.51 13.21
N LYS A 118 5.03 -11.27 12.92
CA LYS A 118 6.45 -10.90 12.73
C LYS A 118 7.16 -10.79 14.09
N ASP A 119 7.53 -11.91 14.67
CA ASP A 119 8.55 -11.96 15.72
C ASP A 119 9.98 -11.96 15.15
N SER A 120 10.11 -12.03 13.82
CA SER A 120 11.39 -11.94 13.12
C SER A 120 11.46 -10.63 12.34
N LEU A 121 12.53 -9.86 12.55
CA LEU A 121 12.91 -8.77 11.66
C LEU A 121 12.95 -9.32 10.22
N PRO A 122 12.38 -8.60 9.23
CA PRO A 122 12.52 -9.02 7.85
C PRO A 122 14.02 -9.14 7.54
N LEU A 123 14.44 -10.32 7.14
CA LEU A 123 15.78 -10.48 6.60
C LEU A 123 15.90 -9.54 5.39
N PRO A 124 16.99 -8.78 5.28
CA PRO A 124 17.25 -8.02 4.07
C PRO A 124 17.19 -9.00 2.90
N PRO A 125 16.63 -8.60 1.74
CA PRO A 125 16.56 -9.47 0.57
C PRO A 125 17.97 -9.98 0.26
N ASP A 126 18.10 -11.26 0.04
CA ASP A 126 19.38 -11.93 -0.26
C ASP A 126 20.12 -11.32 -1.46
N ASN A 127 19.37 -10.62 -2.31
CA ASN A 127 19.90 -9.83 -3.43
C ASN A 127 19.26 -8.43 -3.43
N PRO A 128 19.92 -7.42 -2.86
CA PRO A 128 19.43 -6.05 -2.97
C PRO A 128 19.43 -5.62 -4.45
N MET A 129 18.30 -5.05 -4.89
CA MET A 129 18.21 -4.48 -6.24
C MET A 129 19.37 -3.53 -6.51
N THR A 130 19.96 -3.65 -7.69
CA THR A 130 21.02 -2.71 -8.09
C THR A 130 20.49 -1.27 -8.11
N ALA A 131 21.35 -0.29 -7.83
CA ALA A 131 20.96 1.12 -7.84
C ALA A 131 20.34 1.54 -9.19
N ASP A 132 20.81 0.97 -10.29
CA ASP A 132 20.27 1.20 -11.63
C ASP A 132 18.86 0.63 -11.79
N ARG A 133 18.55 -0.53 -11.21
CA ARG A 133 17.23 -1.13 -11.21
C ARG A 133 16.24 -0.28 -10.41
N VAL A 134 16.61 0.13 -9.20
CA VAL A 134 15.79 1.02 -8.35
C VAL A 134 15.50 2.34 -9.06
N ARG A 135 16.53 2.93 -9.69
CA ARG A 135 16.38 4.17 -10.47
C ARG A 135 15.45 4.00 -11.66
N TRP A 136 15.59 2.90 -12.39
CA TRP A 136 14.73 2.59 -13.55
C TRP A 136 13.28 2.41 -13.13
N GLU A 137 13.00 1.63 -12.09
CA GLU A 137 11.65 1.41 -11.58
C GLU A 137 11.00 2.70 -11.07
N HIS A 138 11.77 3.54 -10.37
CA HIS A 138 11.30 4.87 -9.96
C HIS A 138 10.88 5.73 -11.15
N ILE A 139 11.69 5.77 -12.20
CA ILE A 139 11.41 6.51 -13.43
C ILE A 139 10.14 5.97 -14.12
N GLN A 140 10.00 4.66 -14.27
CA GLN A 140 8.82 4.02 -14.85
C GLN A 140 7.54 4.35 -14.07
N ARG A 141 7.62 4.33 -12.75
CA ARG A 141 6.51 4.68 -11.87
C ARG A 141 6.05 6.13 -12.08
N VAL A 142 6.97 7.08 -12.05
CA VAL A 142 6.65 8.50 -12.26
C VAL A 142 6.14 8.74 -13.69
N PHE A 143 6.68 8.05 -14.68
CA PHE A 143 6.24 8.13 -16.07
C PHE A 143 4.78 7.68 -16.22
N THR A 144 4.41 6.58 -15.57
CA THR A 144 3.02 6.09 -15.55
C THR A 144 2.09 7.10 -14.86
N GLN A 145 2.51 7.67 -13.73
CA GLN A 145 1.75 8.70 -13.00
C GLN A 145 1.55 10.00 -13.79
N CYS A 146 2.46 10.32 -14.70
CA CYS A 146 2.36 11.46 -15.60
C CYS A 146 1.64 11.11 -16.91
N ASN A 147 0.79 10.06 -16.94
CA ASN A 147 0.09 9.58 -18.13
C ASN A 147 1.04 9.36 -19.32
N ARG A 148 2.25 8.85 -19.08
CA ARG A 148 3.32 8.62 -20.05
C ARG A 148 3.81 9.88 -20.75
N ASN A 149 3.65 11.04 -20.15
CA ASN A 149 4.15 12.30 -20.67
C ASN A 149 5.62 12.51 -20.26
N VAL A 150 6.52 12.36 -21.23
CA VAL A 150 7.99 12.50 -21.02
C VAL A 150 8.38 13.86 -20.46
N SER A 151 7.77 14.95 -20.96
CA SER A 151 8.12 16.32 -20.55
C SER A 151 7.69 16.59 -19.11
N GLU A 152 6.50 16.15 -18.74
CA GLU A 152 5.98 16.25 -17.37
C GLU A 152 6.81 15.41 -16.40
N THR A 153 7.10 14.16 -16.77
CA THR A 153 7.95 13.26 -16.00
C THR A 153 9.33 13.87 -15.78
N GLY A 154 9.96 14.41 -16.84
CA GLY A 154 11.28 15.04 -16.75
C GLY A 154 11.29 16.19 -15.75
N ARG A 155 10.29 17.07 -15.78
CA ARG A 155 10.12 18.15 -14.78
C ARG A 155 10.01 17.61 -13.36
N ARG A 156 9.17 16.59 -13.16
CA ARG A 156 8.87 16.05 -11.85
C ARG A 156 10.06 15.35 -11.17
N ILE A 157 10.89 14.64 -11.96
CA ILE A 157 12.11 13.97 -11.44
C ILE A 157 13.38 14.79 -11.65
N ARG A 158 13.25 16.05 -12.10
CA ARG A 158 14.37 16.96 -12.39
C ARG A 158 15.42 16.34 -13.34
N MET A 159 14.95 15.67 -14.37
CA MET A 159 15.78 15.02 -15.36
C MET A 159 15.56 15.62 -16.75
N HIS A 160 16.66 15.80 -17.50
CA HIS A 160 16.56 16.32 -18.86
C HIS A 160 15.79 15.34 -19.76
N ARG A 161 14.88 15.87 -20.61
CA ARG A 161 14.01 15.09 -21.49
C ARG A 161 14.75 14.03 -22.31
N ARG A 162 15.90 14.38 -22.92
CA ARG A 162 16.71 13.44 -23.71
C ARG A 162 17.23 12.27 -22.88
N THR A 163 17.68 12.54 -21.65
CA THR A 163 18.19 11.52 -20.74
C THR A 163 17.06 10.56 -20.34
N LEU A 164 15.90 11.12 -20.00
CA LEU A 164 14.72 10.34 -19.65
C LEU A 164 14.27 9.45 -20.81
N GLN A 165 14.20 9.98 -22.03
CA GLN A 165 13.79 9.26 -23.22
C GLN A 165 14.75 8.09 -23.52
N ARG A 166 16.07 8.29 -23.32
CA ARG A 166 17.07 7.22 -23.45
C ARG A 166 16.89 6.11 -22.42
N ILE A 167 16.51 6.45 -21.19
CA ILE A 167 16.27 5.46 -20.12
C ILE A 167 14.96 4.69 -20.40
N LEU A 168 13.90 5.37 -20.82
CA LEU A 168 12.60 4.73 -21.13
C LEU A 168 12.69 3.76 -22.31
N ASN A 169 13.58 4.02 -23.26
CA ASN A 169 13.80 3.15 -24.43
C ASN A 169 14.74 1.96 -24.13
N LYS A 170 15.39 1.93 -22.98
CA LYS A 170 16.19 0.77 -22.55
C LYS A 170 15.32 -0.25 -21.86
N HIS A 171 15.63 -1.55 -22.08
CA HIS A 171 15.06 -2.61 -21.26
C HIS A 171 15.48 -2.44 -19.80
N ALA A 172 14.68 -3.02 -18.88
CA ALA A 172 15.03 -3.07 -17.46
C ALA A 172 16.47 -3.58 -17.29
N PRO A 173 17.27 -2.96 -16.41
CA PRO A 173 18.58 -3.50 -16.07
C PRO A 173 18.41 -4.94 -15.57
N LYS A 174 19.27 -5.84 -16.03
CA LYS A 174 19.33 -7.22 -15.52
C LYS A 174 19.80 -7.19 -14.07
N GLU A 175 19.30 -8.13 -13.29
CA GLU A 175 19.77 -8.40 -11.93
C GLU A 175 21.23 -8.78 -11.91
#